data_5cc098fe6e000b0d2c7e9c842fc54c52
#
_entry.id   5cc098fe6e000b0d2c7e9c842fc54c52
#
_cell.length_a   1.000
_cell.length_b   1.000
_cell.length_c   1.000
_cell.angle_alpha   90.00
_cell.angle_beta   90.00
_cell.angle_gamma   90.00
#
_symmetry.space_group_name_H-M   'P 1'
#
loop_
_entity.id
_entity.type
_entity.pdbx_description
1 polymer ?
#
loop_
_entity_poly.entity_id
_entity_poly.type
_entity_poly.pdbx_seq_one_letter_code
_entity_poly.pdbx_strand_id
1 'polypeptide(L)'
;MRRDIELIGKTLRLRPYRTDDSTEIFEASVESFREVGKFLPWCHPGYTIEESAAWIKSCGESWDNGTACEFAIFDSGNGRYLGGCGLNHINDTDKIANLGYWVRTSATGRGKATESALLLARFAFNDLKLNRVEIVAAVENLKSQRVAEKTGAKREGVLRNRISINGTPHDAVVFSLIPADLTIV
;
A
#
# COMPACT_ATOMS: atom_id res chain seq x y z
N MET A 1 7.71 -8.01 -14.89
CA MET A 1 7.04 -6.69 -15.23
C MET A 1 8.08 -5.59 -15.32
N ARG A 2 7.85 -4.51 -16.12
CA ARG A 2 8.80 -3.39 -16.24
C ARG A 2 8.86 -2.59 -14.94
N ARG A 3 10.09 -2.27 -14.46
CA ARG A 3 10.30 -1.46 -13.25
C ARG A 3 10.57 0.03 -13.55
N ASP A 4 10.49 0.46 -14.81
CA ASP A 4 10.68 1.83 -15.27
C ASP A 4 9.34 2.61 -15.35
N ILE A 5 8.39 2.22 -14.52
CA ILE A 5 7.06 2.83 -14.45
C ILE A 5 7.01 3.91 -13.37
N GLU A 6 6.32 5.00 -13.67
CA GLU A 6 5.96 6.03 -12.71
C GLU A 6 4.47 6.37 -12.88
N LEU A 7 3.71 6.35 -11.77
CA LEU A 7 2.30 6.70 -11.75
C LEU A 7 2.18 8.11 -11.17
N ILE A 8 1.70 9.04 -11.99
CA ILE A 8 1.62 10.45 -11.63
C ILE A 8 0.20 10.79 -11.16
N GLY A 9 0.10 11.28 -9.94
CA GLY A 9 -1.12 11.80 -9.34
C GLY A 9 -1.16 13.32 -9.34
N LYS A 10 -2.20 13.86 -8.71
CA LYS A 10 -2.39 15.31 -8.56
C LYS A 10 -1.36 15.92 -7.61
N THR A 11 -1.06 15.23 -6.51
CA THR A 11 -0.21 15.74 -5.42
C THR A 11 0.93 14.82 -5.05
N LEU A 12 1.00 13.64 -5.65
CA LEU A 12 2.03 12.64 -5.41
C LEU A 12 2.38 11.87 -6.68
N ARG A 13 3.51 11.17 -6.62
CA ARG A 13 3.93 10.20 -7.63
C ARG A 13 4.30 8.89 -6.97
N LEU A 14 4.06 7.79 -7.66
CA LEU A 14 4.43 6.45 -7.24
C LEU A 14 5.48 5.90 -8.21
N ARG A 15 6.55 5.34 -7.71
CA ARG A 15 7.52 4.59 -8.49
C ARG A 15 8.00 3.37 -7.71
N PRO A 16 8.47 2.32 -8.39
CA PRO A 16 9.15 1.22 -7.72
C PRO A 16 10.30 1.71 -6.84
N TYR A 17 10.56 0.98 -5.76
CA TYR A 17 11.66 1.29 -4.84
C TYR A 17 13.02 1.20 -5.55
N ARG A 18 13.96 2.05 -5.14
CA ARG A 18 15.37 2.08 -5.57
C ARG A 18 16.28 1.87 -4.38
N THR A 19 17.49 1.40 -4.63
CA THR A 19 18.48 1.12 -3.56
C THR A 19 18.83 2.34 -2.71
N ASP A 20 18.76 3.53 -3.27
CA ASP A 20 19.01 4.81 -2.60
C ASP A 20 17.85 5.32 -1.73
N ASP A 21 16.69 4.66 -1.76
CA ASP A 21 15.54 5.03 -0.93
C ASP A 21 15.66 4.56 0.55
N SER A 22 16.67 3.76 0.91
CA SER A 22 16.75 3.10 2.22
C SER A 22 16.75 4.09 3.40
N THR A 23 17.44 5.21 3.28
CA THR A 23 17.48 6.25 4.32
C THR A 23 16.11 6.90 4.53
N GLU A 24 15.41 7.24 3.45
CA GLU A 24 14.10 7.89 3.52
C GLU A 24 13.02 6.96 4.08
N ILE A 25 13.10 5.66 3.76
CA ILE A 25 12.22 4.63 4.34
C ILE A 25 12.49 4.51 5.84
N PHE A 26 13.77 4.41 6.24
CA PHE A 26 14.17 4.33 7.63
C PHE A 26 13.64 5.52 8.44
N GLU A 27 13.90 6.75 8.00
CA GLU A 27 13.43 7.96 8.67
C GLU A 27 11.90 7.99 8.81
N ALA A 28 11.17 7.62 7.75
CA ALA A 28 9.72 7.58 7.77
C ALA A 28 9.17 6.49 8.70
N SER A 29 9.86 5.35 8.80
CA SER A 29 9.51 4.25 9.69
C SER A 29 9.73 4.62 11.15
N VAL A 30 10.90 5.23 11.47
CA VAL A 30 11.20 5.72 12.83
C VAL A 30 10.21 6.81 13.26
N GLU A 31 9.83 7.72 12.36
CA GLU A 31 8.79 8.71 12.65
C GLU A 31 7.43 8.07 12.98
N SER A 32 7.15 6.91 12.40
CA SER A 32 5.77 6.40 12.29
C SER A 32 5.48 5.14 13.11
N PHE A 33 6.47 4.55 13.78
CA PHE A 33 6.30 3.23 14.43
C PHE A 33 5.13 3.18 15.43
N ARG A 34 4.84 4.27 16.13
CA ARG A 34 3.74 4.32 17.12
C ARG A 34 2.35 4.21 16.46
N GLU A 35 2.20 4.72 15.25
CA GLU A 35 0.91 4.72 14.54
C GLU A 35 0.80 3.56 13.56
N VAL A 36 1.84 3.35 12.76
CA VAL A 36 1.89 2.31 11.71
C VAL A 36 2.09 0.93 12.33
N GLY A 37 2.98 0.80 13.31
CA GLY A 37 3.31 -0.46 13.97
C GLY A 37 2.16 -1.11 14.73
N LYS A 38 1.11 -0.35 15.05
CA LYS A 38 -0.12 -0.92 15.63
C LYS A 38 -0.78 -1.96 14.73
N PHE A 39 -0.65 -1.80 13.42
CA PHE A 39 -1.32 -2.64 12.42
C PHE A 39 -0.35 -3.33 11.46
N LEU A 40 0.88 -2.81 11.34
CA LEU A 40 1.93 -3.30 10.47
C LEU A 40 3.19 -3.60 11.30
N PRO A 41 3.35 -4.85 11.78
CA PRO A 41 4.39 -5.23 12.76
C PRO A 41 5.83 -4.99 12.30
N TRP A 42 6.09 -4.88 11.00
CA TRP A 42 7.40 -4.56 10.47
C TRP A 42 7.89 -3.16 10.90
N CYS A 43 6.97 -2.24 11.22
CA CYS A 43 7.28 -0.87 11.66
C CYS A 43 7.35 -0.83 13.20
N HIS A 44 8.49 -1.19 13.76
CA HIS A 44 8.71 -1.34 15.20
C HIS A 44 9.78 -0.38 15.76
N PRO A 45 9.87 -0.19 17.09
CA PRO A 45 10.79 0.79 17.70
C PRO A 45 12.28 0.57 17.39
N GLY A 46 12.67 -0.67 17.08
CA GLY A 46 14.05 -1.03 16.73
C GLY A 46 14.31 -1.13 15.24
N TYR A 47 13.44 -0.56 14.39
CA TYR A 47 13.59 -0.61 12.93
C TYR A 47 14.91 0.01 12.49
N THR A 48 15.61 -0.63 11.56
CA THR A 48 16.95 -0.24 11.12
C THR A 48 17.01 0.07 9.62
N ILE A 49 18.10 0.71 9.19
CA ILE A 49 18.32 1.03 7.78
C ILE A 49 18.59 -0.25 6.96
N GLU A 50 19.17 -1.28 7.58
CA GLU A 50 19.39 -2.58 6.95
C GLU A 50 18.08 -3.29 6.65
N GLU A 51 17.05 -3.13 7.49
CA GLU A 51 15.70 -3.62 7.22
C GLU A 51 15.06 -2.88 6.05
N SER A 52 15.30 -1.58 5.91
CA SER A 52 14.88 -0.82 4.73
C SER A 52 15.54 -1.34 3.46
N ALA A 53 16.84 -1.60 3.49
CA ALA A 53 17.58 -2.15 2.35
C ALA A 53 17.11 -3.57 1.99
N ALA A 54 16.86 -4.41 2.99
CA ALA A 54 16.32 -5.75 2.80
C ALA A 54 14.91 -5.71 2.18
N TRP A 55 14.06 -4.79 2.64
CA TRP A 55 12.74 -4.55 2.06
C TRP A 55 12.83 -4.16 0.58
N ILE A 56 13.67 -3.19 0.23
CA ILE A 56 13.88 -2.77 -1.17
C ILE A 56 14.29 -3.95 -2.05
N LYS A 57 15.23 -4.78 -1.56
CA LYS A 57 15.66 -5.98 -2.28
C LYS A 57 14.49 -6.94 -2.51
N SER A 58 13.70 -7.23 -1.47
CA SER A 58 12.53 -8.12 -1.57
C SER A 58 11.45 -7.58 -2.51
N CYS A 59 11.24 -6.26 -2.53
CA CYS A 59 10.35 -5.61 -3.51
C CYS A 59 10.79 -5.89 -4.94
N GLY A 60 12.11 -5.78 -5.19
CA GLY A 60 12.69 -6.08 -6.49
C GLY A 60 12.46 -7.53 -6.93
N GLU A 61 12.73 -8.48 -6.05
CA GLU A 61 12.52 -9.92 -6.29
C GLU A 61 11.03 -10.25 -6.54
N SER A 62 10.14 -9.71 -5.71
CA SER A 62 8.70 -9.91 -5.87
C SER A 62 8.16 -9.36 -7.18
N TRP A 63 8.69 -8.22 -7.60
CA TRP A 63 8.34 -7.59 -8.87
C TRP A 63 8.77 -8.44 -10.06
N ASP A 64 9.99 -9.00 -10.03
CA ASP A 64 10.52 -9.88 -11.10
C ASP A 64 9.74 -11.19 -11.18
N ASN A 65 9.34 -11.74 -10.03
CA ASN A 65 8.57 -12.96 -9.93
C ASN A 65 7.06 -12.75 -10.21
N GLY A 66 6.59 -11.49 -10.32
CA GLY A 66 5.19 -11.17 -10.55
C GLY A 66 4.28 -11.42 -9.33
N THR A 67 4.84 -11.59 -8.13
CA THR A 67 4.08 -11.90 -6.91
C THR A 67 3.58 -10.66 -6.17
N ALA A 68 4.28 -9.52 -6.36
CA ALA A 68 3.86 -8.23 -5.83
C ALA A 68 4.42 -7.08 -6.67
N CYS A 69 3.76 -5.91 -6.59
CA CYS A 69 4.18 -4.65 -7.19
C CYS A 69 4.18 -3.57 -6.11
N GLU A 70 5.32 -3.32 -5.49
CA GLU A 70 5.46 -2.36 -4.40
C GLU A 70 6.01 -1.03 -4.91
N PHE A 71 5.38 0.07 -4.49
CA PHE A 71 5.71 1.44 -4.89
C PHE A 71 6.05 2.31 -3.69
N ALA A 72 7.05 3.12 -3.84
CA ALA A 72 7.35 4.25 -2.98
C ALA A 72 6.47 5.45 -3.36
N ILE A 73 5.93 6.13 -2.36
CA ILE A 73 5.08 7.32 -2.51
C ILE A 73 5.92 8.56 -2.26
N PHE A 74 5.96 9.47 -3.24
CA PHE A 74 6.66 10.76 -3.12
C PHE A 74 5.70 11.93 -3.29
N ASP A 75 5.93 13.00 -2.55
CA ASP A 75 5.23 14.27 -2.76
C ASP A 75 5.70 14.92 -4.07
N SER A 76 4.77 15.32 -4.94
CA SER A 76 5.10 15.92 -6.25
C SER A 76 5.69 17.32 -6.13
N GLY A 77 5.41 18.05 -5.04
CA GLY A 77 5.87 19.43 -4.86
C GLY A 77 7.31 19.55 -4.36
N ASN A 78 7.72 18.67 -3.43
CA ASN A 78 9.03 18.75 -2.77
C ASN A 78 9.87 17.49 -2.85
N GLY A 79 9.36 16.42 -3.49
CA GLY A 79 10.09 15.17 -3.67
C GLY A 79 10.24 14.32 -2.41
N ARG A 80 9.62 14.68 -1.28
CA ARG A 80 9.76 13.99 0.00
C ARG A 80 9.08 12.60 -0.07
N TYR A 81 9.74 11.58 0.46
CA TYR A 81 9.14 10.26 0.66
C TYR A 81 8.01 10.32 1.70
N LEU A 82 6.86 9.78 1.34
CA LEU A 82 5.64 9.84 2.14
C LEU A 82 5.22 8.49 2.72
N GLY A 83 5.70 7.37 2.19
CA GLY A 83 5.27 6.03 2.57
C GLY A 83 5.33 5.05 1.41
N GLY A 84 4.59 3.96 1.50
CA GLY A 84 4.52 2.93 0.48
C GLY A 84 3.10 2.45 0.20
N CYS A 85 2.91 1.94 -1.00
CA CYS A 85 1.70 1.21 -1.38
C CYS A 85 2.06 0.09 -2.36
N GLY A 86 1.24 -0.96 -2.40
CA GLY A 86 1.54 -2.08 -3.28
C GLY A 86 0.35 -2.98 -3.54
N LEU A 87 0.50 -3.77 -4.60
CA LEU A 87 -0.35 -4.92 -4.90
C LEU A 87 0.42 -6.17 -4.52
N ASN A 88 -0.15 -6.98 -3.64
CA ASN A 88 0.44 -8.24 -3.22
C ASN A 88 -0.62 -9.36 -3.23
N HIS A 89 -0.22 -10.60 -2.95
CA HIS A 89 -1.09 -11.76 -3.10
C HIS A 89 -1.78 -11.80 -4.48
N ILE A 90 -1.02 -11.47 -5.53
CA ILE A 90 -1.54 -11.46 -6.90
C ILE A 90 -1.92 -12.90 -7.27
N ASN A 91 -3.20 -13.11 -7.58
CA ASN A 91 -3.75 -14.35 -8.09
C ASN A 91 -4.05 -14.18 -9.59
N ASP A 92 -3.18 -14.73 -10.42
CA ASP A 92 -3.31 -14.60 -11.88
C ASP A 92 -4.47 -15.41 -12.46
N THR A 93 -4.94 -16.44 -11.77
CA THR A 93 -6.08 -17.24 -12.21
C THR A 93 -7.39 -16.46 -12.08
N ASP A 94 -7.62 -15.88 -10.91
CA ASP A 94 -8.83 -15.12 -10.61
C ASP A 94 -8.72 -13.64 -10.96
N LYS A 95 -7.48 -13.18 -11.30
CA LYS A 95 -7.16 -11.77 -11.57
C LYS A 95 -7.52 -10.84 -10.40
N ILE A 96 -7.09 -11.23 -9.20
CA ILE A 96 -7.34 -10.51 -7.95
C ILE A 96 -5.99 -10.20 -7.27
N ALA A 97 -5.91 -9.07 -6.58
CA ALA A 97 -4.79 -8.75 -5.69
C ALA A 97 -5.27 -8.03 -4.43
N ASN A 98 -4.46 -8.10 -3.36
CA ASN A 98 -4.62 -7.21 -2.22
C ASN A 98 -3.87 -5.90 -2.47
N LEU A 99 -4.51 -4.78 -2.16
CA LEU A 99 -3.97 -3.43 -2.24
C LEU A 99 -3.68 -2.94 -0.83
N GLY A 100 -2.38 -2.76 -0.52
CA GLY A 100 -1.90 -2.24 0.75
C GLY A 100 -1.32 -0.83 0.62
N TYR A 101 -1.32 -0.08 1.72
CA TYR A 101 -0.69 1.24 1.82
C TYR A 101 -0.34 1.59 3.26
N TRP A 102 0.66 2.43 3.40
CA TRP A 102 0.96 3.15 4.63
C TRP A 102 1.52 4.53 4.30
N VAL A 103 1.34 5.48 5.20
CA VAL A 103 1.83 6.85 5.03
C VAL A 103 2.47 7.31 6.34
N ARG A 104 3.63 7.97 6.24
CA ARG A 104 4.33 8.51 7.40
C ARG A 104 3.43 9.46 8.21
N THR A 105 3.62 9.48 9.52
CA THR A 105 2.71 10.18 10.45
C THR A 105 2.50 11.65 10.08
N SER A 106 3.56 12.38 9.72
CA SER A 106 3.49 13.80 9.34
C SER A 106 2.73 14.08 8.04
N ALA A 107 2.45 13.05 7.21
CA ALA A 107 1.70 13.19 5.97
C ALA A 107 0.25 12.69 6.06
N THR A 108 -0.17 12.19 7.24
CA THR A 108 -1.54 11.70 7.43
C THR A 108 -2.59 12.81 7.38
N GLY A 109 -3.85 12.46 7.10
CA GLY A 109 -4.97 13.42 7.07
C GLY A 109 -5.04 14.32 5.83
N ARG A 110 -4.09 14.19 4.89
CA ARG A 110 -3.97 15.03 3.68
C ARG A 110 -4.38 14.33 2.39
N GLY A 111 -5.10 13.22 2.46
CA GLY A 111 -5.59 12.47 1.30
C GLY A 111 -4.53 11.63 0.57
N LYS A 112 -3.25 11.63 1.00
CA LYS A 112 -2.16 10.96 0.29
C LYS A 112 -2.37 9.45 0.14
N ALA A 113 -2.84 8.76 1.19
CA ALA A 113 -3.17 7.32 1.12
C ALA A 113 -4.33 7.03 0.14
N THR A 114 -5.37 7.87 0.11
CA THR A 114 -6.50 7.72 -0.82
C THR A 114 -6.03 7.92 -2.27
N GLU A 115 -5.24 8.96 -2.54
CA GLU A 115 -4.73 9.24 -3.88
C GLU A 115 -3.81 8.11 -4.36
N SER A 116 -2.89 7.61 -3.50
CA SER A 116 -2.01 6.50 -3.87
C SER A 116 -2.79 5.21 -4.16
N ALA A 117 -3.80 4.89 -3.33
CA ALA A 117 -4.65 3.72 -3.54
C ALA A 117 -5.44 3.80 -4.86
N LEU A 118 -5.96 4.98 -5.23
CA LEU A 118 -6.65 5.17 -6.51
C LEU A 118 -5.71 5.03 -7.71
N LEU A 119 -4.50 5.59 -7.65
CA LEU A 119 -3.51 5.42 -8.72
C LEU A 119 -3.12 3.95 -8.88
N LEU A 120 -2.91 3.26 -7.76
CA LEU A 120 -2.53 1.85 -7.77
C LEU A 120 -3.67 0.95 -8.28
N ALA A 121 -4.93 1.25 -7.93
CA ALA A 121 -6.08 0.53 -8.47
C ALA A 121 -6.22 0.72 -9.99
N ARG A 122 -5.99 1.94 -10.50
CA ARG A 122 -5.95 2.18 -11.95
C ARG A 122 -4.85 1.38 -12.65
N PHE A 123 -3.65 1.34 -12.08
CA PHE A 123 -2.56 0.49 -12.57
C PHE A 123 -2.95 -1.00 -12.56
N ALA A 124 -3.55 -1.49 -11.49
CA ALA A 124 -4.01 -2.86 -11.38
C ALA A 124 -4.98 -3.24 -12.52
N PHE A 125 -5.93 -2.37 -12.84
CA PHE A 125 -6.93 -2.65 -13.86
C PHE A 125 -6.44 -2.39 -15.29
N ASN A 126 -5.72 -1.28 -15.50
CA ASN A 126 -5.33 -0.86 -16.84
C ASN A 126 -4.08 -1.57 -17.36
N ASP A 127 -3.10 -1.83 -16.47
CA ASP A 127 -1.81 -2.40 -16.85
C ASP A 127 -1.73 -3.90 -16.55
N LEU A 128 -2.13 -4.33 -15.34
CA LEU A 128 -2.08 -5.74 -14.93
C LEU A 128 -3.32 -6.52 -15.35
N LYS A 129 -4.38 -5.83 -15.84
CA LYS A 129 -5.64 -6.46 -16.27
C LYS A 129 -6.31 -7.28 -15.17
N LEU A 130 -6.18 -6.82 -13.92
CA LEU A 130 -6.89 -7.44 -12.80
C LEU A 130 -8.39 -7.13 -12.89
N ASN A 131 -9.19 -8.03 -12.36
CA ASN A 131 -10.65 -7.88 -12.29
C ASN A 131 -11.10 -7.22 -10.99
N ARG A 132 -10.24 -7.32 -9.95
CA ARG A 132 -10.60 -6.90 -8.59
C ARG A 132 -9.33 -6.58 -7.78
N VAL A 133 -9.40 -5.56 -6.95
CA VAL A 133 -8.45 -5.35 -5.87
C VAL A 133 -9.17 -5.28 -4.53
N GLU A 134 -8.58 -5.89 -3.51
CA GLU A 134 -9.09 -5.90 -2.15
C GLU A 134 -8.28 -4.97 -1.26
N ILE A 135 -8.94 -4.27 -0.35
CA ILE A 135 -8.32 -3.55 0.76
C ILE A 135 -8.80 -4.22 2.04
N VAL A 136 -7.87 -4.80 2.79
CA VAL A 136 -8.17 -5.51 4.03
C VAL A 136 -7.63 -4.70 5.21
N ALA A 137 -8.51 -4.31 6.12
CA ALA A 137 -8.16 -3.50 7.28
C ALA A 137 -8.66 -4.14 8.57
N ALA A 138 -7.82 -4.20 9.62
CA ALA A 138 -8.30 -4.59 10.95
C ALA A 138 -9.56 -3.80 11.34
N VAL A 139 -10.49 -4.44 12.05
CA VAL A 139 -11.74 -3.77 12.48
C VAL A 139 -11.44 -2.52 13.30
N GLU A 140 -10.35 -2.50 14.07
CA GLU A 140 -9.92 -1.37 14.89
C GLU A 140 -9.21 -0.27 14.07
N ASN A 141 -8.78 -0.56 12.82
CA ASN A 141 -8.09 0.40 11.97
C ASN A 141 -9.05 1.30 11.19
N LEU A 142 -9.79 2.15 11.93
CA LEU A 142 -10.77 3.05 11.34
C LEU A 142 -10.16 4.04 10.32
N LYS A 143 -8.88 4.39 10.48
CA LYS A 143 -8.19 5.28 9.53
C LYS A 143 -8.05 4.61 8.15
N SER A 144 -7.63 3.33 8.12
CA SER A 144 -7.52 2.57 6.87
C SER A 144 -8.89 2.33 6.23
N GLN A 145 -9.92 2.01 7.03
CA GLN A 145 -11.29 1.85 6.51
C GLN A 145 -11.79 3.12 5.83
N ARG A 146 -11.57 4.31 6.45
CA ARG A 146 -11.93 5.61 5.84
C ARG A 146 -11.18 5.89 4.54
N VAL A 147 -9.93 5.42 4.40
CA VAL A 147 -9.20 5.53 3.14
C VAL A 147 -9.88 4.66 2.08
N ALA A 148 -10.19 3.39 2.39
CA ALA A 148 -10.90 2.50 1.48
C ALA A 148 -12.25 3.09 1.03
N GLU A 149 -13.06 3.59 1.96
CA GLU A 149 -14.34 4.25 1.66
C GLU A 149 -14.16 5.46 0.71
N LYS A 150 -13.13 6.29 0.94
CA LYS A 150 -12.85 7.47 0.09
C LYS A 150 -12.34 7.12 -1.29
N THR A 151 -11.86 5.91 -1.53
CA THR A 151 -11.53 5.44 -2.89
C THR A 151 -12.78 5.01 -3.68
N GLY A 152 -13.93 4.96 -3.03
CA GLY A 152 -15.15 4.39 -3.61
C GLY A 152 -15.24 2.87 -3.46
N ALA A 153 -14.32 2.24 -2.71
CA ALA A 153 -14.33 0.81 -2.51
C ALA A 153 -15.59 0.36 -1.75
N LYS A 154 -16.20 -0.70 -2.25
CA LYS A 154 -17.39 -1.30 -1.65
C LYS A 154 -17.01 -2.11 -0.42
N ARG A 155 -17.62 -1.79 0.74
CA ARG A 155 -17.50 -2.62 1.95
C ARG A 155 -18.28 -3.91 1.77
N GLU A 156 -17.61 -5.06 1.85
CA GLU A 156 -18.24 -6.36 1.62
C GLU A 156 -18.60 -7.09 2.91
N GLY A 157 -17.81 -6.90 3.97
CA GLY A 157 -18.10 -7.53 5.24
C GLY A 157 -16.93 -7.53 6.21
N VAL A 158 -17.12 -8.23 7.33
CA VAL A 158 -16.09 -8.54 8.32
C VAL A 158 -15.78 -10.02 8.24
N LEU A 159 -14.51 -10.34 8.07
CA LEU A 159 -14.03 -11.72 8.08
C LEU A 159 -13.30 -11.98 9.41
N ARG A 160 -13.72 -13.07 10.09
CA ARG A 160 -13.13 -13.47 11.37
C ARG A 160 -11.71 -14.01 11.17
N ASN A 161 -10.79 -13.60 12.06
CA ASN A 161 -9.39 -14.05 12.05
C ASN A 161 -8.71 -13.90 10.68
N ARG A 162 -9.05 -12.83 9.94
CA ARG A 162 -8.61 -12.64 8.54
C ARG A 162 -7.15 -12.19 8.43
N ILE A 163 -6.62 -11.52 9.45
CA ILE A 163 -5.25 -11.03 9.49
C ILE A 163 -4.58 -11.44 10.80
N SER A 164 -3.25 -11.46 10.79
CA SER A 164 -2.45 -11.66 11.99
C SER A 164 -1.62 -10.41 12.29
N ILE A 165 -1.70 -9.90 13.51
CA ILE A 165 -0.88 -8.78 13.99
C ILE A 165 -0.07 -9.29 15.19
N ASN A 166 1.26 -9.27 15.09
CA ASN A 166 2.17 -9.81 16.11
C ASN A 166 1.81 -11.25 16.55
N GLY A 167 1.44 -12.10 15.58
CA GLY A 167 1.05 -13.49 15.84
C GLY A 167 -0.36 -13.68 16.41
N THR A 168 -1.08 -12.59 16.69
CA THR A 168 -2.46 -12.65 17.19
C THR A 168 -3.44 -12.50 16.01
N PRO A 169 -4.45 -13.41 15.90
CA PRO A 169 -5.48 -13.29 14.88
C PRO A 169 -6.43 -12.13 15.18
N HIS A 170 -6.78 -11.36 14.15
CA HIS A 170 -7.71 -10.25 14.21
C HIS A 170 -8.77 -10.34 13.11
N ASP A 171 -9.97 -9.91 13.44
CA ASP A 171 -11.03 -9.71 12.46
C ASP A 171 -10.68 -8.52 11.55
N ALA A 172 -11.04 -8.61 10.29
CA ALA A 172 -10.80 -7.53 9.35
C ALA A 172 -12.01 -7.22 8.47
N VAL A 173 -12.18 -5.94 8.18
CA VAL A 173 -13.13 -5.47 7.18
C VAL A 173 -12.48 -5.63 5.80
N VAL A 174 -13.23 -6.21 4.88
CA VAL A 174 -12.83 -6.32 3.47
C VAL A 174 -13.60 -5.30 2.65
N PHE A 175 -12.86 -4.53 1.89
CA PHE A 175 -13.35 -3.63 0.85
C PHE A 175 -12.84 -4.10 -0.50
N SER A 176 -13.57 -3.79 -1.57
CA SER A 176 -13.16 -4.11 -2.94
C SER A 176 -13.36 -2.97 -3.89
N LEU A 177 -12.51 -2.93 -4.91
CA LEU A 177 -12.68 -2.13 -6.12
C LEU A 177 -12.69 -3.05 -7.33
N ILE A 178 -13.54 -2.75 -8.30
CA ILE A 178 -13.56 -3.34 -9.64
C ILE A 178 -13.41 -2.23 -10.69
N PRO A 179 -13.10 -2.55 -11.96
CA PRO A 179 -12.91 -1.51 -13.00
C PRO A 179 -14.08 -0.53 -13.12
N ALA A 180 -15.32 -1.00 -12.94
CA ALA A 180 -16.52 -0.16 -13.04
C ALA A 180 -16.59 0.94 -11.95
N ASP A 181 -15.99 0.71 -10.77
CA ASP A 181 -16.00 1.68 -9.67
C ASP A 181 -15.12 2.90 -9.96
N LEU A 182 -14.15 2.80 -10.88
CA LEU A 182 -13.24 3.89 -11.26
C LEU A 182 -13.70 4.68 -12.49
N THR A 183 -14.78 4.28 -13.13
CA THR A 183 -15.29 4.91 -14.37
C THR A 183 -16.22 6.11 -14.08
N ILE A 184 -16.53 6.39 -12.81
CA ILE A 184 -17.53 7.36 -12.36
C ILE A 184 -16.89 8.70 -11.88
N VAL A 185 -15.63 8.99 -12.29
CA VAL A 185 -15.00 10.28 -11.94
C VAL A 185 -14.56 11.03 -13.17
#